data_c4d5b86a1a64554a6349d38ea2c984a6
#
_entry.id   c4d5b86a1a64554a6349d38ea2c984a6
#
_cell.length_a   1.000
_cell.length_b   1.000
_cell.length_c   1.000
_cell.angle_alpha   90.00
_cell.angle_beta   90.00
_cell.angle_gamma   90.00
#
_symmetry.space_group_name_H-M   'P 1'
#
loop_
_entity.id
_entity.type
_entity.pdbx_description
1 polymer ?
#
loop_
_entity_poly.entity_id
_entity_poly.type
_entity_poly.pdbx_seq_one_letter_code
_entity_poly.pdbx_strand_id
1 'polypeptide(L)'
;MSRENFFPEIISNLPQADIPIEGITSYLLQGENQQVVFMSFDRDVSVPEHSHEAQWGVVLDGESELTIDGKLYVLKKGDTYYIPKGIPHSGRLKAGFKDVSLFDQKDRYSILSK
;
A
#
# COMPACT_ATOMS: atom_id res chain seq x y z
N MET A 1 -26.29 6.52 -3.39
CA MET A 1 -25.43 5.36 -3.40
C MET A 1 -24.24 5.53 -2.47
N SER A 2 -23.95 4.51 -1.72
CA SER A 2 -22.84 4.54 -0.79
C SER A 2 -21.50 4.61 -1.50
N ARG A 3 -20.57 5.37 -0.92
CA ARG A 3 -19.20 5.48 -1.39
C ARG A 3 -18.22 4.92 -0.37
N GLU A 4 -18.73 4.07 0.54
CA GLU A 4 -17.92 3.51 1.61
C GLU A 4 -16.77 2.68 1.10
N ASN A 5 -16.93 2.08 -0.06
CA ASN A 5 -15.90 1.23 -0.61
C ASN A 5 -15.42 1.79 -1.94
N PHE A 6 -14.23 2.35 -1.93
CA PHE A 6 -13.60 2.87 -3.12
C PHE A 6 -13.37 1.78 -4.17
N PHE A 7 -12.97 0.58 -3.71
CA PHE A 7 -12.66 -0.52 -4.62
C PHE A 7 -13.91 -1.30 -4.98
N PRO A 8 -14.08 -1.66 -6.26
CA PRO A 8 -15.23 -2.47 -6.69
C PRO A 8 -15.14 -3.88 -6.13
N GLU A 9 -16.25 -4.61 -6.21
CA GLU A 9 -16.34 -5.95 -5.62
C GLU A 9 -15.28 -6.92 -6.10
N ILE A 10 -14.87 -6.80 -7.36
CA ILE A 10 -13.81 -7.67 -7.88
C ILE A 10 -12.53 -7.57 -7.06
N ILE A 11 -12.29 -6.42 -6.42
CA ILE A 11 -11.14 -6.19 -5.55
C ILE A 11 -11.52 -6.44 -4.10
N SER A 12 -12.65 -5.89 -3.64
CA SER A 12 -13.00 -6.00 -2.22
C SER A 12 -13.41 -7.42 -1.81
N ASN A 13 -13.63 -8.31 -2.76
CA ASN A 13 -13.84 -9.72 -2.48
C ASN A 13 -12.55 -10.50 -2.28
N LEU A 14 -11.40 -9.89 -2.58
CA LEU A 14 -10.12 -10.54 -2.31
C LEU A 14 -9.88 -10.63 -0.80
N PRO A 15 -9.05 -11.57 -0.36
CA PRO A 15 -8.67 -11.63 1.05
C PRO A 15 -8.02 -10.32 1.50
N GLN A 16 -8.21 -9.98 2.77
CA GLN A 16 -7.53 -8.82 3.33
C GLN A 16 -6.14 -9.20 3.81
N ALA A 17 -5.20 -8.28 3.65
CA ALA A 17 -3.86 -8.45 4.18
C ALA A 17 -3.86 -8.14 5.68
N ASP A 18 -3.04 -8.87 6.43
CA ASP A 18 -2.90 -8.67 7.87
C ASP A 18 -1.90 -7.55 8.11
N ILE A 19 -2.41 -6.32 8.19
CA ILE A 19 -1.61 -5.14 8.49
C ILE A 19 -2.17 -4.56 9.79
N PRO A 20 -1.47 -4.76 10.92
CA PRO A 20 -2.00 -4.39 12.23
C PRO A 20 -1.86 -2.90 12.52
N ILE A 21 -2.38 -2.06 11.65
CA ILE A 21 -2.37 -0.61 11.79
C ILE A 21 -3.79 -0.13 11.57
N GLU A 22 -4.33 0.62 12.53
CA GLU A 22 -5.67 1.15 12.42
C GLU A 22 -5.78 2.11 11.23
N GLY A 23 -6.94 2.10 10.56
CA GLY A 23 -7.22 3.03 9.49
C GLY A 23 -6.83 2.54 8.12
N ILE A 24 -6.28 1.34 8.02
CA ILE A 24 -5.89 0.75 6.73
C ILE A 24 -6.87 -0.37 6.38
N THR A 25 -7.45 -0.28 5.19
CA THR A 25 -8.16 -1.38 4.57
C THR A 25 -7.32 -1.85 3.40
N SER A 26 -7.03 -3.14 3.32
CA SER A 26 -6.15 -3.67 2.29
C SER A 26 -6.69 -4.98 1.75
N TYR A 27 -6.52 -5.16 0.45
CA TYR A 27 -6.93 -6.39 -0.24
C TYR A 27 -5.72 -6.96 -0.93
N LEU A 28 -5.56 -8.28 -0.85
CA LEU A 28 -4.34 -8.98 -1.27
C LEU A 28 -4.63 -9.93 -2.42
N LEU A 29 -3.92 -9.73 -3.52
CA LEU A 29 -3.92 -10.69 -4.62
C LEU A 29 -2.59 -11.44 -4.55
N GLN A 30 -2.67 -12.73 -4.25
CA GLN A 30 -1.48 -13.56 -4.04
C GLN A 30 -1.02 -14.18 -5.34
N GLY A 31 0.21 -13.87 -5.75
CA GLY A 31 0.86 -14.57 -6.84
C GLY A 31 1.77 -15.66 -6.31
N GLU A 32 2.39 -16.41 -7.20
CA GLU A 32 3.32 -17.47 -6.83
C GLU A 32 4.57 -16.89 -6.16
N ASN A 33 5.08 -15.79 -6.68
CA ASN A 33 6.30 -15.15 -6.18
C ASN A 33 6.12 -13.68 -5.85
N GLN A 34 4.91 -13.16 -5.98
CA GLN A 34 4.65 -11.73 -5.84
C GLN A 34 3.30 -11.51 -5.20
N GLN A 35 3.11 -10.30 -4.68
CA GLN A 35 1.82 -9.90 -4.09
C GLN A 35 1.42 -8.55 -4.65
N VAL A 36 0.14 -8.38 -4.92
CA VAL A 36 -0.44 -7.08 -5.24
C VAL A 36 -1.37 -6.70 -4.09
N VAL A 37 -1.18 -5.50 -3.55
CA VAL A 37 -1.98 -5.03 -2.42
C VAL A 37 -2.68 -3.74 -2.80
N PHE A 38 -4.00 -3.72 -2.58
CA PHE A 38 -4.86 -2.55 -2.82
C PHE A 38 -5.15 -1.94 -1.46
N MET A 39 -4.70 -0.72 -1.22
CA MET A 39 -4.80 -0.09 0.10
C MET A 39 -5.64 1.16 0.09
N SER A 40 -6.38 1.37 1.18
CA SER A 40 -7.15 2.58 1.42
C SER A 40 -6.93 3.01 2.87
N PHE A 41 -6.67 4.30 3.06
CA PHE A 41 -6.38 4.85 4.39
C PHE A 41 -7.50 5.80 4.80
N ASP A 42 -8.12 5.59 5.96
CA ASP A 42 -9.18 6.48 6.44
C ASP A 42 -8.66 7.50 7.47
N ARG A 43 -7.36 7.48 7.78
CA ARG A 43 -6.71 8.41 8.69
C ARG A 43 -5.25 8.55 8.32
N ASP A 44 -4.59 9.54 8.91
CA ASP A 44 -3.16 9.73 8.72
C ASP A 44 -2.40 8.58 9.38
N VAL A 45 -1.42 8.03 8.66
CA VAL A 45 -0.60 6.93 9.15
C VAL A 45 0.86 7.24 8.86
N SER A 46 1.71 7.06 9.86
CA SER A 46 3.17 7.16 9.67
C SER A 46 3.75 5.77 9.70
N VAL A 47 4.56 5.46 8.68
CA VAL A 47 5.24 4.17 8.59
C VAL A 47 6.73 4.42 8.82
N PRO A 48 7.31 3.83 9.88
CA PRO A 48 8.72 4.06 10.19
C PRO A 48 9.63 3.45 9.13
N GLU A 49 10.88 3.87 9.15
CA GLU A 49 11.85 3.39 8.18
C GLU A 49 12.00 1.86 8.26
N HIS A 50 11.98 1.23 7.11
CA HIS A 50 12.12 -0.22 6.97
C HIS A 50 12.58 -0.53 5.54
N SER A 51 12.85 -1.80 5.28
CA SER A 51 13.20 -2.27 3.95
C SER A 51 12.62 -3.66 3.72
N HIS A 52 12.49 -4.02 2.45
CA HIS A 52 11.98 -5.34 2.02
C HIS A 52 12.36 -5.55 0.56
N GLU A 53 11.80 -6.55 -0.09
CA GLU A 53 12.03 -6.76 -1.52
C GLU A 53 11.46 -5.59 -2.32
N ALA A 54 11.75 -5.54 -3.61
CA ALA A 54 11.35 -4.41 -4.45
C ALA A 54 9.84 -4.20 -4.44
N GLN A 55 9.43 -2.94 -4.54
CA GLN A 55 8.03 -2.55 -4.56
C GLN A 55 7.80 -1.48 -5.62
N TRP A 56 6.77 -1.66 -6.43
CA TRP A 56 6.30 -0.63 -7.37
C TRP A 56 4.86 -0.30 -7.02
N GLY A 57 4.49 0.97 -7.11
CA GLY A 57 3.13 1.36 -6.80
C GLY A 57 2.63 2.51 -7.65
N VAL A 58 1.31 2.67 -7.64
CA VAL A 58 0.63 3.79 -8.28
C VAL A 58 -0.41 4.36 -7.33
N VAL A 59 -0.43 5.69 -7.22
CA VAL A 59 -1.36 6.40 -6.34
C VAL A 59 -2.69 6.57 -7.08
N LEU A 60 -3.75 6.04 -6.48
CA LEU A 60 -5.10 6.09 -7.06
C LEU A 60 -5.88 7.31 -6.59
N ASP A 61 -5.61 7.78 -5.39
CA ASP A 61 -6.28 8.94 -4.83
C ASP A 61 -5.51 9.47 -3.62
N GLY A 62 -5.73 10.74 -3.27
CA GLY A 62 -5.09 11.36 -2.12
C GLY A 62 -3.62 11.66 -2.34
N GLU A 63 -2.91 11.84 -1.22
CA GLU A 63 -1.48 12.14 -1.30
C GLU A 63 -0.72 11.51 -0.14
N SER A 64 0.58 11.34 -0.36
CA SER A 64 1.48 10.83 0.66
C SER A 64 2.87 11.43 0.49
N GLU A 65 3.67 11.30 1.55
CA GLU A 65 5.09 11.63 1.50
C GLU A 65 5.85 10.32 1.65
N LEU A 66 6.74 10.02 0.72
CA LEU A 66 7.55 8.82 0.73
C LEU A 66 9.01 9.20 0.71
N THR A 67 9.76 8.76 1.73
CA THR A 67 11.20 9.00 1.80
C THR A 67 11.90 7.71 1.41
N ILE A 68 12.66 7.74 0.34
CA ILE A 68 13.40 6.59 -0.18
C ILE A 68 14.88 6.93 -0.18
N ASP A 69 15.67 6.16 0.55
CA ASP A 69 17.10 6.35 0.65
C ASP A 69 17.43 7.80 1.02
N GLY A 70 16.68 8.35 1.99
CA GLY A 70 16.87 9.70 2.49
C GLY A 70 16.27 10.81 1.63
N LYS A 71 15.69 10.49 0.48
CA LYS A 71 15.12 11.49 -0.42
C LYS A 71 13.60 11.50 -0.33
N LEU A 72 13.04 12.71 -0.13
CA LEU A 72 11.60 12.89 0.02
C LEU A 72 10.91 13.03 -1.33
N TYR A 73 9.83 12.27 -1.51
CA TYR A 73 8.94 12.38 -2.67
C TYR A 73 7.53 12.67 -2.16
N VAL A 74 6.88 13.66 -2.76
CA VAL A 74 5.47 13.94 -2.50
C VAL A 74 4.68 13.31 -3.65
N LEU A 75 3.81 12.37 -3.31
CA LEU A 75 3.08 11.57 -4.29
C LEU A 75 1.61 11.95 -4.28
N LYS A 76 1.04 12.12 -5.46
CA LYS A 76 -0.36 12.49 -5.65
C LYS A 76 -1.00 11.56 -6.66
N LYS A 77 -2.31 11.65 -6.77
CA LYS A 77 -3.09 10.83 -7.69
C LYS A 77 -2.44 10.76 -9.07
N GLY A 78 -2.21 9.54 -9.54
CA GLY A 78 -1.60 9.28 -10.85
C GLY A 78 -0.10 9.09 -10.81
N ASP A 79 0.56 9.45 -9.71
CA ASP A 79 2.01 9.26 -9.60
C ASP A 79 2.35 7.80 -9.37
N THR A 80 3.51 7.39 -9.87
CA THR A 80 4.05 6.07 -9.61
C THR A 80 5.33 6.20 -8.80
N TYR A 81 5.69 5.12 -8.12
CA TYR A 81 6.93 5.08 -7.35
C TYR A 81 7.55 3.70 -7.42
N TYR A 82 8.87 3.65 -7.23
CA TYR A 82 9.60 2.39 -7.22
C TYR A 82 10.61 2.41 -6.09
N ILE A 83 10.58 1.37 -5.27
CA ILE A 83 11.51 1.19 -4.15
C ILE A 83 12.32 -0.04 -4.45
N PRO A 84 13.64 0.11 -4.74
CA PRO A 84 14.49 -1.06 -5.01
C PRO A 84 14.63 -1.95 -3.78
N LYS A 85 14.96 -3.21 -4.02
CA LYS A 85 15.19 -4.19 -2.95
C LYS A 85 16.20 -3.68 -1.93
N GLY A 86 15.83 -3.79 -0.65
CA GLY A 86 16.73 -3.50 0.46
C GLY A 86 16.97 -2.02 0.75
N ILE A 87 16.35 -1.12 0.00
CA ILE A 87 16.55 0.31 0.19
C ILE A 87 15.66 0.80 1.34
N PRO A 88 16.23 1.46 2.36
CA PRO A 88 15.44 1.98 3.47
C PRO A 88 14.43 3.03 3.01
N HIS A 89 13.23 2.95 3.50
CA HIS A 89 12.18 3.91 3.16
C HIS A 89 11.18 4.04 4.29
N SER A 90 10.50 5.18 4.32
CA SER A 90 9.47 5.50 5.29
C SER A 90 8.38 6.30 4.61
N GLY A 91 7.24 6.43 5.26
CA GLY A 91 6.12 7.12 4.65
C GLY A 91 5.22 7.82 5.62
N ARG A 92 4.58 8.86 5.12
CA ARG A 92 3.48 9.56 5.79
C ARG A 92 2.31 9.55 4.82
N LEU A 93 1.29 8.78 5.16
CA LEU A 93 0.14 8.58 4.30
C LEU A 93 -1.03 9.34 4.90
N LYS A 94 -1.66 10.18 4.12
CA LYS A 94 -2.74 11.03 4.62
C LYS A 94 -4.09 10.35 4.47
N ALA A 95 -5.03 10.72 5.33
CA ALA A 95 -6.39 10.24 5.23
C ALA A 95 -6.91 10.42 3.80
N GLY A 96 -7.53 9.39 3.24
CA GLY A 96 -8.02 9.41 1.87
C GLY A 96 -7.04 8.87 0.84
N PHE A 97 -5.80 8.58 1.24
CA PHE A 97 -4.80 8.01 0.34
C PHE A 97 -5.21 6.60 -0.07
N LYS A 98 -5.06 6.30 -1.36
CA LYS A 98 -5.34 4.97 -1.90
C LYS A 98 -4.30 4.63 -2.95
N ASP A 99 -3.81 3.40 -2.91
CA ASP A 99 -2.83 2.98 -3.91
C ASP A 99 -2.93 1.49 -4.22
N VAL A 100 -2.21 1.10 -5.27
CA VAL A 100 -1.96 -0.28 -5.62
C VAL A 100 -0.46 -0.48 -5.61
N SER A 101 0.01 -1.48 -4.89
CA SER A 101 1.43 -1.80 -4.79
C SER A 101 1.69 -3.24 -5.23
N LEU A 102 2.71 -3.41 -6.04
CA LEU A 102 3.22 -4.72 -6.42
C LEU A 102 4.51 -4.96 -5.62
N PHE A 103 4.52 -6.02 -4.83
CA PHE A 103 5.71 -6.44 -4.08
C PHE A 103 6.35 -7.64 -4.79
N ASP A 104 7.63 -7.55 -5.04
CA ASP A 104 8.38 -8.65 -5.64
C ASP A 104 8.79 -9.63 -4.55
N GLN A 105 7.78 -10.13 -3.85
CA GLN A 105 7.94 -10.93 -2.65
C GLN A 105 6.63 -11.69 -2.43
N LYS A 106 6.72 -12.98 -2.12
CA LYS A 106 5.51 -13.79 -1.98
C LYS A 106 4.90 -13.75 -0.58
N ASP A 107 5.59 -13.16 0.38
CA ASP A 107 5.19 -13.21 1.78
C ASP A 107 5.38 -11.89 2.52
N ARG A 108 5.24 -10.74 1.81
CA ARG A 108 5.30 -9.44 2.46
C ARG A 108 4.22 -9.30 3.51
N TYR A 109 3.02 -9.82 3.21
CA TYR A 109 1.90 -9.82 4.13
C TYR A 109 1.25 -11.19 4.17
N SER A 110 0.74 -11.55 5.35
CA SER A 110 -0.12 -12.72 5.51
C SER A 110 -1.56 -12.32 5.26
N ILE A 111 -2.42 -13.30 5.02
CA ILE A 111 -3.84 -13.07 4.89
C ILE A 111 -4.42 -12.91 6.29
N LEU A 112 -5.29 -11.92 6.45
CA LEU A 112 -5.95 -11.65 7.72
C LEU A 112 -6.90 -12.80 8.06
N SER A 113 -6.68 -13.43 9.20
CA SER A 113 -7.55 -14.48 9.71
C SER A 113 -8.77 -13.87 10.38
N LYS A 114 -9.88 -14.58 10.27
CA LYS A 114 -11.11 -14.18 10.94
C LYS A 114 -11.30 -14.90 12.25
#